data_e593330ac5c07bbccbf95fad5bb78368
#
_entry.id   e593330ac5c07bbccbf95fad5bb78368
#
_cell.length_a   1.000
_cell.length_b   1.000
_cell.length_c   1.000
_cell.angle_alpha   90.00
_cell.angle_beta   90.00
_cell.angle_gamma   90.00
#
_symmetry.space_group_name_H-M   'P 1'
#
loop_
_entity.id
_entity.type
_entity.pdbx_description
1 polymer ?
#
loop_
_entity_poly.entity_id
_entity_poly.type
_entity_poly.pdbx_seq_one_letter_code
_entity_poly.pdbx_strand_id
1 'polypeptide(L)'
;NRGKQNIEGNKKKITKLISEVDEDLKENTKLQEDLQNTTKQQEEVAGARQKLSKLNTLRGKLSAKVSAVTKEHKFFTENTVCPTCTQDIEESFRLNKIDDVQNTAKELKEGFDELESTIQFEQERERQFNALSKEITNLTHGISQNNTRVSGNQRQIRDLEQEIQTITENLANRNTEHEKLDEFKSNLQQTIEYLAYKKQEIVYHDFAYSLL
;
A
#
# COMPACT_ATOMS: atom_id res chain seq x y z
N ASN A 1 21.28 -40.46 0.50
CA ASN A 1 21.85 -39.11 0.31
C ASN A 1 20.93 -38.07 -0.33
N ARG A 2 20.08 -38.44 -1.33
CA ARG A 2 19.17 -37.51 -2.03
C ARG A 2 18.14 -36.83 -1.09
N GLY A 3 17.57 -37.59 -0.14
CA GLY A 3 16.62 -37.02 0.81
C GLY A 3 17.23 -35.95 1.72
N LYS A 4 18.44 -36.20 2.24
CA LYS A 4 19.18 -35.21 3.06
C LYS A 4 19.54 -33.96 2.27
N GLN A 5 19.89 -34.10 0.98
CA GLN A 5 20.16 -32.96 0.09
C GLN A 5 18.91 -32.13 -0.17
N ASN A 6 17.74 -32.77 -0.35
CA ASN A 6 16.45 -32.06 -0.54
C ASN A 6 16.07 -31.28 0.73
N ILE A 7 16.23 -31.88 1.92
CA ILE A 7 15.97 -31.19 3.19
C ILE A 7 16.85 -29.94 3.31
N GLU A 8 18.15 -30.05 3.04
CA GLU A 8 19.08 -28.91 3.11
C GLU A 8 18.72 -27.83 2.08
N GLY A 9 18.34 -28.21 0.85
CA GLY A 9 17.89 -27.31 -0.19
C GLY A 9 16.61 -26.55 0.22
N ASN A 10 15.65 -27.26 0.81
CA ASN A 10 14.41 -26.65 1.28
C ASN A 10 14.64 -25.71 2.47
N LYS A 11 15.52 -26.06 3.42
CA LYS A 11 15.91 -25.17 4.53
C LYS A 11 16.53 -23.87 4.02
N LYS A 12 17.39 -23.91 3.01
CA LYS A 12 17.97 -22.70 2.42
C LYS A 12 16.91 -21.81 1.76
N LYS A 13 15.92 -22.42 1.07
CA LYS A 13 14.80 -21.68 0.50
C LYS A 13 13.95 -21.01 1.58
N ILE A 14 13.65 -21.72 2.66
CA ILE A 14 12.90 -21.17 3.81
C ILE A 14 13.64 -19.98 4.40
N THR A 15 14.94 -20.10 4.66
CA THR A 15 15.74 -18.98 5.20
C THR A 15 15.68 -17.74 4.30
N LYS A 16 15.74 -17.93 2.97
CA LYS A 16 15.61 -16.82 2.02
C LYS A 16 14.22 -16.19 2.08
N LEU A 17 13.15 -17.00 2.09
CA LEU A 17 11.78 -16.51 2.16
C LEU A 17 11.50 -15.77 3.48
N ILE A 18 12.04 -16.22 4.59
CA ILE A 18 11.95 -15.53 5.89
C ILE A 18 12.61 -14.14 5.80
N SER A 19 13.81 -14.05 5.19
CA SER A 19 14.46 -12.74 5.00
C SER A 19 13.63 -11.78 4.14
N GLU A 20 13.02 -12.28 3.06
CA GLU A 20 12.12 -11.48 2.20
C GLU A 20 10.87 -11.01 2.96
N VAL A 21 10.27 -11.87 3.79
CA VAL A 21 9.14 -11.50 4.66
C VAL A 21 9.54 -10.41 5.66
N ASP A 22 10.70 -10.54 6.29
CA ASP A 22 11.19 -9.55 7.26
C ASP A 22 11.48 -8.19 6.59
N GLU A 23 11.99 -8.19 5.36
CA GLU A 23 12.20 -6.97 4.57
C GLU A 23 10.88 -6.30 4.22
N ASP A 24 9.91 -7.07 3.70
CA ASP A 24 8.57 -6.56 3.36
C ASP A 24 7.83 -6.01 4.58
N LEU A 25 7.96 -6.64 5.75
CA LEU A 25 7.36 -6.15 7.00
C LEU A 25 8.01 -4.85 7.49
N LYS A 26 9.32 -4.72 7.37
CA LYS A 26 10.03 -3.47 7.70
C LYS A 26 9.64 -2.34 6.75
N GLU A 27 9.51 -2.63 5.46
CA GLU A 27 9.04 -1.67 4.48
C GLU A 27 7.60 -1.24 4.79
N ASN A 28 6.71 -2.17 5.12
CA ASN A 28 5.33 -1.87 5.52
C ASN A 28 5.25 -0.94 6.73
N THR A 29 6.12 -1.11 7.71
CA THR A 29 6.16 -0.22 8.88
C THR A 29 6.46 1.21 8.45
N LYS A 30 7.45 1.43 7.56
CA LYS A 30 7.77 2.75 7.02
C LYS A 30 6.62 3.34 6.20
N LEU A 31 6.04 2.54 5.30
CA LEU A 31 4.90 2.97 4.49
C LEU A 31 3.68 3.35 5.35
N GLN A 32 3.46 2.68 6.49
CA GLN A 32 2.39 3.01 7.42
C GLN A 32 2.67 4.33 8.16
N GLU A 33 3.91 4.60 8.57
CA GLU A 33 4.32 5.88 9.15
C GLU A 33 4.14 7.02 8.15
N ASP A 34 4.59 6.83 6.90
CA ASP A 34 4.41 7.80 5.82
C ASP A 34 2.94 8.05 5.52
N LEU A 35 2.12 6.99 5.46
CA LEU A 35 0.67 7.07 5.27
C LEU A 35 0.01 7.90 6.37
N GLN A 36 0.39 7.68 7.62
CA GLN A 36 -0.15 8.45 8.75
C GLN A 36 0.22 9.93 8.66
N ASN A 37 1.48 10.24 8.33
CA ASN A 37 1.96 11.61 8.19
C ASN A 37 1.28 12.33 7.01
N THR A 38 1.19 11.67 5.85
CA THR A 38 0.55 12.21 4.66
C THR A 38 -0.95 12.45 4.89
N THR A 39 -1.62 11.56 5.64
CA THR A 39 -3.03 11.73 6.02
C THR A 39 -3.23 12.96 6.90
N LYS A 40 -2.38 13.19 7.90
CA LYS A 40 -2.43 14.40 8.73
C LYS A 40 -2.25 15.68 7.91
N GLN A 41 -1.27 15.69 7.00
CA GLN A 41 -1.05 16.83 6.11
C GLN A 41 -2.27 17.09 5.20
N GLN A 42 -2.93 16.03 4.73
CA GLN A 42 -4.14 16.15 3.93
C GLN A 42 -5.30 16.76 4.73
N GLU A 43 -5.46 16.39 6.00
CA GLU A 43 -6.47 16.95 6.90
C GLU A 43 -6.29 18.46 7.11
N GLU A 44 -5.04 18.95 7.19
CA GLU A 44 -4.72 20.38 7.34
C GLU A 44 -5.19 21.22 6.14
N VAL A 45 -5.16 20.66 4.94
CA VAL A 45 -5.59 21.33 3.71
C VAL A 45 -7.02 20.98 3.30
N ALA A 46 -7.72 20.19 4.11
CA ALA A 46 -9.09 19.77 3.83
C ALA A 46 -10.07 20.97 3.74
N GLY A 47 -11.14 20.80 2.97
CA GLY A 47 -12.19 21.82 2.83
C GLY A 47 -11.90 22.94 1.83
N ALA A 48 -10.71 23.01 1.23
CA ALA A 48 -10.34 24.02 0.22
C ALA A 48 -11.34 24.07 -0.94
N ARG A 49 -11.77 22.93 -1.46
CA ARG A 49 -12.76 22.84 -2.55
C ARG A 49 -14.12 23.48 -2.22
N GLN A 50 -14.60 23.28 -0.99
CA GLN A 50 -15.87 23.88 -0.55
C GLN A 50 -15.74 25.39 -0.40
N LYS A 51 -14.60 25.88 0.14
CA LYS A 51 -14.31 27.31 0.23
C LYS A 51 -14.22 27.94 -1.15
N LEU A 52 -13.51 27.31 -2.09
CA LEU A 52 -13.41 27.77 -3.48
C LEU A 52 -14.77 27.92 -4.14
N SER A 53 -15.68 26.98 -3.94
CA SER A 53 -17.04 27.08 -4.46
C SER A 53 -17.74 28.31 -3.95
N LYS A 54 -17.65 28.61 -2.64
CA LYS A 54 -18.26 29.83 -2.03
C LYS A 54 -17.59 31.10 -2.52
N LEU A 55 -16.26 31.13 -2.60
CA LEU A 55 -15.47 32.27 -3.08
C LEU A 55 -15.78 32.59 -4.55
N ASN A 56 -15.89 31.57 -5.41
CA ASN A 56 -16.28 31.77 -6.81
C ASN A 56 -17.72 32.33 -6.96
N THR A 57 -18.63 31.90 -6.09
CA THR A 57 -19.97 32.47 -6.03
C THR A 57 -19.94 33.96 -5.63
N LEU A 58 -19.11 34.30 -4.63
CA LEU A 58 -18.90 35.66 -4.18
C LEU A 58 -18.26 36.52 -5.28
N ARG A 59 -17.23 35.97 -5.98
CA ARG A 59 -16.61 36.64 -7.13
C ARG A 59 -17.60 36.97 -8.21
N GLY A 60 -18.54 36.08 -8.53
CA GLY A 60 -19.62 36.35 -9.49
C GLY A 60 -20.51 37.50 -9.07
N LYS A 61 -20.90 37.54 -7.79
CA LYS A 61 -21.73 38.65 -7.23
C LYS A 61 -20.96 39.97 -7.24
N LEU A 62 -19.68 39.94 -6.87
CA LEU A 62 -18.86 41.16 -6.85
C LEU A 62 -18.63 41.70 -8.26
N SER A 63 -18.33 40.81 -9.23
CA SER A 63 -18.19 41.17 -10.65
C SER A 63 -19.48 41.84 -11.21
N ALA A 64 -20.64 41.33 -10.83
CA ALA A 64 -21.89 41.94 -11.22
C ALA A 64 -22.08 43.37 -10.63
N LYS A 65 -21.67 43.55 -9.35
CA LYS A 65 -21.68 44.92 -8.73
C LYS A 65 -20.69 45.85 -9.42
N VAL A 66 -19.46 45.41 -9.69
CA VAL A 66 -18.47 46.21 -10.43
C VAL A 66 -19.01 46.64 -11.79
N SER A 67 -19.65 45.72 -12.51
CA SER A 67 -20.27 46.04 -13.82
C SER A 67 -21.38 47.07 -13.69
N ALA A 68 -22.24 47.01 -12.65
CA ALA A 68 -23.31 47.97 -12.41
C ALA A 68 -22.73 49.36 -12.09
N VAL A 69 -21.75 49.43 -11.18
CA VAL A 69 -21.08 50.70 -10.80
C VAL A 69 -20.35 51.31 -12.00
N THR A 70 -19.71 50.50 -12.83
CA THR A 70 -19.07 50.97 -14.07
C THR A 70 -20.09 51.58 -15.05
N LYS A 71 -21.24 50.93 -15.20
CA LYS A 71 -22.30 51.47 -16.08
C LYS A 71 -22.87 52.77 -15.51
N GLU A 72 -23.09 52.86 -14.19
CA GLU A 72 -23.60 54.06 -13.52
C GLU A 72 -22.58 55.20 -13.66
N HIS A 73 -21.30 54.97 -13.42
CA HIS A 73 -20.24 55.94 -13.64
C HIS A 73 -20.25 56.46 -15.09
N LYS A 74 -20.26 55.56 -16.05
CA LYS A 74 -20.33 55.91 -17.48
C LYS A 74 -21.53 56.73 -17.82
N PHE A 75 -22.72 56.39 -17.27
CA PHE A 75 -23.95 57.11 -17.48
C PHE A 75 -23.83 58.59 -17.05
N PHE A 76 -23.40 58.86 -15.81
CA PHE A 76 -23.25 60.21 -15.28
C PHE A 76 -22.08 60.98 -15.89
N THR A 77 -21.06 60.31 -16.40
CA THR A 77 -19.93 60.95 -17.07
C THR A 77 -20.29 61.42 -18.49
N GLU A 78 -21.02 60.59 -19.24
CA GLU A 78 -21.30 60.82 -20.65
C GLU A 78 -22.60 61.60 -20.90
N ASN A 79 -23.52 61.74 -19.91
CA ASN A 79 -24.82 62.35 -20.11
C ASN A 79 -25.03 63.55 -19.17
N THR A 80 -25.34 64.67 -19.73
CA THR A 80 -25.91 65.89 -19.05
C THR A 80 -27.41 65.95 -19.09
N VAL A 81 -28.02 65.17 -20.02
CA VAL A 81 -29.48 65.04 -20.22
C VAL A 81 -29.84 63.57 -20.12
N CYS A 82 -30.87 63.20 -19.39
CA CYS A 82 -31.26 61.81 -19.25
C CYS A 82 -31.75 61.22 -20.59
N PRO A 83 -31.11 60.19 -21.14
CA PRO A 83 -31.52 59.63 -22.44
C PRO A 83 -32.89 58.92 -22.41
N THR A 84 -33.43 58.64 -21.21
CA THR A 84 -34.71 57.94 -21.06
C THR A 84 -35.89 58.93 -20.96
N CYS A 85 -35.75 60.02 -20.18
CA CYS A 85 -36.83 60.97 -19.93
C CYS A 85 -36.59 62.39 -20.52
N THR A 86 -35.43 62.62 -21.15
CA THR A 86 -35.01 63.85 -21.79
C THR A 86 -34.94 65.08 -20.87
N GLN A 87 -34.92 64.88 -19.53
CA GLN A 87 -34.75 65.94 -18.55
C GLN A 87 -33.24 66.22 -18.34
N ASP A 88 -32.94 67.52 -18.09
CA ASP A 88 -31.56 67.89 -17.69
C ASP A 88 -31.21 67.29 -16.34
N ILE A 89 -30.01 66.84 -16.25
CA ILE A 89 -29.42 66.31 -14.99
C ILE A 89 -28.73 67.48 -14.31
N GLU A 90 -29.17 67.87 -13.11
CA GLU A 90 -28.53 68.92 -12.35
C GLU A 90 -27.03 68.63 -12.14
N GLU A 91 -26.21 69.62 -12.44
CA GLU A 91 -24.74 69.43 -12.41
C GLU A 91 -24.20 69.05 -11.05
N SER A 92 -24.68 69.64 -9.96
CA SER A 92 -24.27 69.30 -8.61
C SER A 92 -24.60 67.84 -8.23
N PHE A 93 -25.80 67.38 -8.62
CA PHE A 93 -26.26 66.01 -8.44
C PHE A 93 -25.37 65.04 -9.26
N ARG A 94 -25.10 65.39 -10.51
CA ARG A 94 -24.27 64.57 -11.42
C ARG A 94 -22.86 64.40 -10.89
N LEU A 95 -22.20 65.49 -10.46
CA LEU A 95 -20.84 65.45 -9.91
C LEU A 95 -20.77 64.68 -8.60
N ASN A 96 -21.72 64.88 -7.69
CA ASN A 96 -21.81 64.10 -6.46
C ASN A 96 -21.97 62.62 -6.74
N LYS A 97 -22.81 62.26 -7.73
CA LYS A 97 -22.97 60.87 -8.15
C LYS A 97 -21.72 60.25 -8.75
N ILE A 98 -20.98 61.00 -9.55
CA ILE A 98 -19.67 60.54 -10.07
C ILE A 98 -18.68 60.25 -8.91
N ASP A 99 -18.60 61.15 -7.93
CA ASP A 99 -17.70 60.96 -6.77
C ASP A 99 -18.12 59.75 -5.92
N ASP A 100 -19.41 59.61 -5.59
CA ASP A 100 -19.96 58.46 -4.87
C ASP A 100 -19.66 57.13 -5.56
N VAL A 101 -19.86 57.10 -6.88
CA VAL A 101 -19.64 55.92 -7.70
C VAL A 101 -18.14 55.60 -7.82
N GLN A 102 -17.27 56.60 -7.88
CA GLN A 102 -15.81 56.44 -7.89
C GLN A 102 -15.32 55.85 -6.56
N ASN A 103 -15.83 56.39 -5.41
CA ASN A 103 -15.49 55.85 -4.10
C ASN A 103 -15.95 54.40 -3.94
N THR A 104 -17.18 54.08 -4.34
CA THR A 104 -17.71 52.72 -4.39
C THR A 104 -16.89 51.81 -5.28
N ALA A 105 -16.48 52.28 -6.46
CA ALA A 105 -15.61 51.49 -7.37
C ALA A 105 -14.25 51.15 -6.77
N LYS A 106 -13.68 52.08 -6.00
CA LYS A 106 -12.39 51.87 -5.30
C LYS A 106 -12.52 50.80 -4.22
N GLU A 107 -13.55 50.89 -3.37
CA GLU A 107 -13.83 49.87 -2.32
C GLU A 107 -14.07 48.49 -2.95
N LEU A 108 -14.86 48.43 -4.02
CA LEU A 108 -15.14 47.18 -4.72
C LEU A 108 -13.87 46.57 -5.36
N LYS A 109 -12.96 47.41 -5.86
CA LYS A 109 -11.69 46.97 -6.42
C LYS A 109 -10.82 46.36 -5.33
N GLU A 110 -10.66 47.05 -4.19
CA GLU A 110 -9.88 46.53 -3.05
C GLU A 110 -10.44 45.17 -2.59
N GLY A 111 -11.75 45.07 -2.40
CA GLY A 111 -12.41 43.81 -2.05
C GLY A 111 -12.29 42.70 -3.10
N PHE A 112 -12.24 43.09 -4.39
CA PHE A 112 -12.01 42.13 -5.47
C PHE A 112 -10.57 41.58 -5.46
N ASP A 113 -9.58 42.42 -5.24
CA ASP A 113 -8.17 42.04 -5.17
C ASP A 113 -7.89 41.10 -3.97
N GLU A 114 -8.50 41.38 -2.81
CA GLU A 114 -8.43 40.51 -1.62
C GLU A 114 -9.12 39.15 -1.89
N LEU A 115 -10.27 39.15 -2.55
CA LEU A 115 -11.01 37.95 -2.89
C LEU A 115 -10.19 37.06 -3.86
N GLU A 116 -9.56 37.67 -4.87
CA GLU A 116 -8.74 36.95 -5.85
C GLU A 116 -7.51 36.32 -5.20
N SER A 117 -6.86 37.05 -4.29
CA SER A 117 -5.74 36.52 -3.49
C SER A 117 -6.18 35.32 -2.66
N THR A 118 -7.37 35.40 -2.04
CA THR A 118 -7.93 34.30 -1.25
C THR A 118 -8.28 33.09 -2.11
N ILE A 119 -8.80 33.31 -3.31
CA ILE A 119 -9.09 32.26 -4.29
C ILE A 119 -7.79 31.55 -4.70
N GLN A 120 -6.73 32.29 -5.01
CA GLN A 120 -5.43 31.71 -5.37
C GLN A 120 -4.86 30.86 -4.25
N PHE A 121 -4.92 31.32 -2.99
CA PHE A 121 -4.51 30.55 -1.82
C PHE A 121 -5.29 29.25 -1.67
N GLU A 122 -6.62 29.26 -1.76
CA GLU A 122 -7.43 28.05 -1.65
C GLU A 122 -7.28 27.12 -2.87
N GLN A 123 -6.97 27.65 -4.06
CA GLN A 123 -6.60 26.82 -5.23
C GLN A 123 -5.31 26.03 -5.01
N GLU A 124 -4.32 26.65 -4.40
CA GLU A 124 -3.08 25.97 -4.06
C GLU A 124 -3.31 24.87 -2.99
N ARG A 125 -4.13 25.16 -2.00
CA ARG A 125 -4.53 24.14 -1.00
C ARG A 125 -5.31 22.98 -1.63
N GLU A 126 -6.17 23.23 -2.62
CA GLU A 126 -6.86 22.15 -3.34
C GLU A 126 -5.88 21.30 -4.16
N ARG A 127 -4.87 21.93 -4.80
CA ARG A 127 -3.81 21.19 -5.51
C ARG A 127 -3.02 20.30 -4.56
N GLN A 128 -2.65 20.82 -3.40
CA GLN A 128 -1.94 20.06 -2.36
C GLN A 128 -2.79 18.89 -1.86
N PHE A 129 -4.08 19.11 -1.59
CA PHE A 129 -5.00 18.06 -1.19
C PHE A 129 -5.05 16.92 -2.23
N ASN A 130 -5.14 17.27 -3.52
CA ASN A 130 -5.18 16.29 -4.60
C ASN A 130 -3.86 15.53 -4.77
N ALA A 131 -2.73 16.19 -4.56
CA ALA A 131 -1.40 15.56 -4.58
C ALA A 131 -1.25 14.55 -3.43
N LEU A 132 -1.59 14.96 -2.21
CA LEU A 132 -1.57 14.10 -1.02
C LEU A 132 -2.54 12.91 -1.16
N SER A 133 -3.72 13.12 -1.78
CA SER A 133 -4.65 12.01 -2.07
C SER A 133 -4.04 10.95 -2.98
N LYS A 134 -3.28 11.35 -3.99
CA LYS A 134 -2.57 10.41 -4.86
C LYS A 134 -1.47 9.66 -4.10
N GLU A 135 -0.74 10.37 -3.26
CA GLU A 135 0.32 9.78 -2.44
C GLU A 135 -0.24 8.75 -1.47
N ILE A 136 -1.33 9.06 -0.76
CA ILE A 136 -2.07 8.12 0.12
C ILE A 136 -2.48 6.86 -0.66
N THR A 137 -3.00 7.03 -1.88
CA THR A 137 -3.38 5.91 -2.74
C THR A 137 -2.17 5.03 -3.08
N ASN A 138 -1.04 5.63 -3.42
CA ASN A 138 0.19 4.92 -3.76
C ASN A 138 0.76 4.16 -2.54
N LEU A 139 0.81 4.80 -1.37
CA LEU A 139 1.27 4.19 -0.12
C LEU A 139 0.38 3.00 0.27
N THR A 140 -0.94 3.17 0.19
CA THR A 140 -1.90 2.09 0.46
C THR A 140 -1.74 0.92 -0.50
N HIS A 141 -1.49 1.21 -1.78
CA HIS A 141 -1.22 0.18 -2.78
C HIS A 141 0.09 -0.58 -2.49
N GLY A 142 1.16 0.13 -2.14
CA GLY A 142 2.43 -0.47 -1.73
C GLY A 142 2.28 -1.42 -0.54
N ILE A 143 1.58 -1.00 0.51
CA ILE A 143 1.28 -1.83 1.69
C ILE A 143 0.50 -3.08 1.28
N SER A 144 -0.50 -2.94 0.41
CA SER A 144 -1.30 -4.07 -0.08
C SER A 144 -0.47 -5.08 -0.89
N GLN A 145 0.44 -4.60 -1.73
CA GLN A 145 1.36 -5.45 -2.49
C GLN A 145 2.32 -6.22 -1.57
N ASN A 146 2.92 -5.54 -0.60
CA ASN A 146 3.81 -6.18 0.36
C ASN A 146 3.07 -7.23 1.19
N ASN A 147 1.85 -6.94 1.67
CA ASN A 147 1.02 -7.91 2.39
C ASN A 147 0.70 -9.16 1.56
N THR A 148 0.49 -8.98 0.26
CA THR A 148 0.25 -10.10 -0.67
C THR A 148 1.52 -10.96 -0.82
N ARG A 149 2.71 -10.35 -0.94
CA ARG A 149 4.00 -11.06 -1.00
C ARG A 149 4.27 -11.81 0.30
N VAL A 150 4.09 -11.14 1.45
CA VAL A 150 4.25 -11.76 2.78
C VAL A 150 3.36 -12.99 2.91
N SER A 151 2.09 -12.88 2.57
CA SER A 151 1.14 -14.00 2.64
C SER A 151 1.52 -15.15 1.70
N GLY A 152 2.00 -14.82 0.50
CA GLY A 152 2.50 -15.78 -0.48
C GLY A 152 3.74 -16.53 0.02
N ASN A 153 4.73 -15.78 0.52
CA ASN A 153 5.98 -16.34 1.05
C ASN A 153 5.72 -17.21 2.29
N GLN A 154 4.84 -16.77 3.20
CA GLN A 154 4.44 -17.57 4.38
C GLN A 154 3.75 -18.89 3.99
N ARG A 155 2.97 -18.90 2.90
CA ARG A 155 2.38 -20.15 2.39
C ARG A 155 3.47 -21.08 1.87
N GLN A 156 4.39 -20.57 1.05
CA GLN A 156 5.51 -21.37 0.53
C GLN A 156 6.39 -21.93 1.65
N ILE A 157 6.63 -21.17 2.72
CA ILE A 157 7.38 -21.64 3.89
C ILE A 157 6.68 -22.86 4.50
N ARG A 158 5.36 -22.77 4.76
CA ARG A 158 4.60 -23.89 5.31
C ARG A 158 4.64 -25.14 4.42
N ASP A 159 4.50 -24.96 3.10
CA ASP A 159 4.55 -26.06 2.15
C ASP A 159 5.92 -26.76 2.17
N LEU A 160 7.01 -25.97 2.21
CA LEU A 160 8.38 -26.50 2.32
C LEU A 160 8.65 -27.18 3.67
N GLU A 161 8.13 -26.68 4.77
CA GLU A 161 8.21 -27.30 6.10
C GLU A 161 7.50 -28.67 6.12
N GLN A 162 6.30 -28.74 5.52
CA GLN A 162 5.56 -29.99 5.38
C GLN A 162 6.31 -31.01 4.51
N GLU A 163 6.94 -30.57 3.42
CA GLU A 163 7.77 -31.42 2.58
C GLU A 163 8.99 -31.97 3.37
N ILE A 164 9.66 -31.10 4.13
CA ILE A 164 10.79 -31.53 5.00
C ILE A 164 10.33 -32.57 5.99
N GLN A 165 9.18 -32.36 6.65
CA GLN A 165 8.63 -33.32 7.60
C GLN A 165 8.39 -34.67 6.93
N THR A 166 7.71 -34.71 5.79
CA THR A 166 7.42 -35.92 5.02
C THR A 166 8.71 -36.68 4.63
N ILE A 167 9.72 -35.96 4.14
CA ILE A 167 11.04 -36.59 3.79
C ILE A 167 11.70 -37.15 5.03
N THR A 168 11.63 -36.44 6.16
CA THR A 168 12.26 -36.84 7.41
C THR A 168 11.62 -38.13 7.96
N GLU A 169 10.30 -38.21 7.96
CA GLU A 169 9.53 -39.39 8.35
C GLU A 169 9.85 -40.60 7.47
N ASN A 170 9.90 -40.41 6.15
CA ASN A 170 10.27 -41.45 5.20
C ASN A 170 11.70 -41.96 5.41
N LEU A 171 12.68 -41.08 5.74
CA LEU A 171 14.03 -41.46 6.04
C LEU A 171 14.14 -42.27 7.36
N ALA A 172 13.36 -41.88 8.38
CA ALA A 172 13.29 -42.60 9.64
C ALA A 172 12.75 -44.02 9.45
N ASN A 173 11.62 -44.16 8.72
CA ASN A 173 11.04 -45.47 8.40
C ASN A 173 11.99 -46.39 7.64
N ARG A 174 12.72 -45.85 6.65
CA ARG A 174 13.72 -46.64 5.91
C ARG A 174 14.89 -47.08 6.78
N ASN A 175 15.31 -46.26 7.76
CA ASN A 175 16.37 -46.65 8.68
C ASN A 175 15.91 -47.84 9.59
N THR A 176 14.69 -47.78 10.11
CA THR A 176 14.08 -48.87 10.91
C THR A 176 13.92 -50.17 10.11
N GLU A 177 13.58 -50.06 8.82
CA GLU A 177 13.52 -51.24 7.91
C GLU A 177 14.90 -51.81 7.65
N HIS A 178 15.93 -50.99 7.49
CA HIS A 178 17.32 -51.43 7.35
C HIS A 178 17.83 -52.15 8.61
N GLU A 179 17.57 -51.59 9.78
CA GLU A 179 17.95 -52.22 11.06
C GLU A 179 17.34 -53.62 11.22
N LYS A 180 16.01 -53.76 10.91
CA LYS A 180 15.35 -55.08 10.91
C LYS A 180 15.95 -56.03 9.88
N LEU A 181 16.30 -55.54 8.68
CA LEU A 181 16.92 -56.38 7.65
C LEU A 181 18.29 -56.89 8.10
N ASP A 182 19.07 -56.04 8.74
CA ASP A 182 20.41 -56.44 9.25
C ASP A 182 20.31 -57.41 10.43
N GLU A 183 19.30 -57.25 11.29
CA GLU A 183 18.97 -58.24 12.34
C GLU A 183 18.57 -59.60 11.73
N PHE A 184 17.69 -59.61 10.72
CA PHE A 184 17.32 -60.84 10.01
C PHE A 184 18.50 -61.50 9.34
N LYS A 185 19.42 -60.77 8.70
CA LYS A 185 20.65 -61.33 8.09
C LYS A 185 21.56 -61.96 9.15
N SER A 186 21.72 -61.30 10.30
CA SER A 186 22.49 -61.83 11.41
C SER A 186 21.93 -63.14 11.94
N ASN A 187 20.60 -63.15 12.16
CA ASN A 187 19.92 -64.38 12.62
C ASN A 187 19.99 -65.53 11.60
N LEU A 188 19.86 -65.20 10.32
CA LEU A 188 20.02 -66.18 9.23
C LEU A 188 21.45 -66.74 9.22
N GLN A 189 22.48 -65.92 9.35
CA GLN A 189 23.88 -66.37 9.41
C GLN A 189 24.09 -67.30 10.57
N GLN A 190 23.63 -66.93 11.77
CA GLN A 190 23.73 -67.83 12.98
C GLN A 190 23.04 -69.17 12.77
N THR A 191 21.89 -69.17 12.10
CA THR A 191 21.10 -70.36 11.79
C THR A 191 21.88 -71.26 10.82
N ILE A 192 22.50 -70.68 9.79
CA ILE A 192 23.31 -71.42 8.83
C ILE A 192 24.54 -72.08 9.53
N GLU A 193 25.22 -71.33 10.40
CA GLU A 193 26.38 -71.85 11.15
C GLU A 193 25.96 -72.98 12.08
N TYR A 194 24.82 -72.83 12.77
CA TYR A 194 24.25 -73.88 13.61
C TYR A 194 23.88 -75.13 12.80
N LEU A 195 23.24 -74.97 11.66
CA LEU A 195 22.95 -76.15 10.79
C LEU A 195 24.19 -76.81 10.24
N ALA A 196 25.24 -76.06 9.87
CA ALA A 196 26.49 -76.60 9.43
C ALA A 196 27.18 -77.45 10.56
N TYR A 197 27.15 -76.89 11.79
CA TYR A 197 27.64 -77.65 12.95
C TYR A 197 26.83 -78.91 13.18
N LYS A 198 25.51 -78.85 13.17
CA LYS A 198 24.67 -80.09 13.35
C LYS A 198 24.85 -81.09 12.22
N LYS A 199 25.04 -80.62 11.00
CA LYS A 199 25.38 -81.56 9.90
C LYS A 199 26.71 -82.31 10.14
N GLN A 200 27.75 -81.64 10.66
CA GLN A 200 28.98 -82.25 11.06
C GLN A 200 28.78 -83.30 12.19
N GLU A 201 28.01 -82.94 13.22
CA GLU A 201 27.64 -83.91 14.31
C GLU A 201 27.01 -85.18 13.75
N ILE A 202 26.04 -85.04 12.83
CA ILE A 202 25.36 -86.20 12.21
C ILE A 202 26.39 -87.05 11.45
N VAL A 203 27.30 -86.46 10.68
CA VAL A 203 28.32 -87.21 9.97
C VAL A 203 29.23 -87.95 10.94
N TYR A 204 29.63 -87.34 12.05
CA TYR A 204 30.44 -87.98 13.08
C TYR A 204 29.70 -89.17 13.78
N HIS A 205 28.39 -89.00 14.06
CA HIS A 205 27.55 -90.05 14.61
C HIS A 205 27.37 -91.22 13.64
N ASP A 206 27.12 -90.96 12.37
CA ASP A 206 26.94 -91.97 11.33
C ASP A 206 28.26 -92.74 11.13
N PHE A 207 29.44 -92.04 11.16
CA PHE A 207 30.75 -92.70 11.11
C PHE A 207 30.95 -93.55 12.35
N ALA A 208 30.68 -93.09 13.56
CA ALA A 208 30.82 -93.83 14.78
C ALA A 208 29.94 -95.14 14.79
N TYR A 209 28.70 -95.01 14.28
CA TYR A 209 27.77 -96.14 14.11
C TYR A 209 28.28 -97.16 13.08
N SER A 210 28.99 -96.74 12.07
CA SER A 210 29.58 -97.66 11.05
C SER A 210 30.78 -98.49 11.52
N LEU A 211 31.33 -98.08 12.68
CA LEU A 211 32.49 -98.73 13.29
C LEU A 211 32.14 -99.76 14.37
N LEU A 212 30.83 -99.75 14.81
CA LEU A 212 30.28 -100.75 15.74
C LEU A 212 29.64 -101.91 14.99
#